data_5cd40dabad816251c0cdad9506e7ce95
#
_entry.id   5cd40dabad816251c0cdad9506e7ce95
#
_cell.length_a   1.000
_cell.length_b   1.000
_cell.length_c   1.000
_cell.angle_alpha   90.00
_cell.angle_beta   90.00
_cell.angle_gamma   90.00
#
_symmetry.space_group_name_H-M   'P 1'
#
loop_
_entity.id
_entity.type
_entity.pdbx_description
1 polymer ?
#
loop_
_entity_poly.entity_id
_entity_poly.type
_entity_poly.pdbx_seq_one_letter_code
_entity_poly.pdbx_strand_id
1 'polypeptide(L)'
;MKLYFKYLFVGLFSLSFYAVNAQNVVGYCGTQSSPISDAQLDANLAYLAIHKDELKVRDVRYVPVRFIIVQTSAGKGGINVKNAFRMLCKLNDEYANQNIQFYMKDDFKYLNNDLVNTDPQSQGAGNIMKNVKDKNALNFFFTAEIKSDNPGSILGFYSPEHDIMVIKNVEATYESQTAPHELGHFFSLRHTFYGWECQPWNVGDHGKVVTFTVAPCYGAQVELVNGSNCTTAADKVCDTPPDYNFGFGWPSDCRDYNVEVYDKNNELVRPSQNNYMSYFFGCSGYHFTQGQKDVIWADLNSAKRNYLKSTYTPPATTVSNDIEYQLPTDGQEVLKTAPILLQWAPVPNATFYIVEYSRKKGFDSNVTVTEVVKTNQYTIPASYFPSGLATGYWRVTAMNEYAICNVQTNPPMSFNLVNVVSNKVLTEVKSWQINPNVVASGHLYQLNIDMNKKSDMELNIINSAGLVSHHQKLNFTNGKHSVEIKSAKLVPGTYLVVLKNDSGMESRKLIIQ
;
A
#
# COMPACT_ATOMS: atom_id res chain seq x y z
N MET A 1 15.84 61.55 -58.02
CA MET A 1 16.08 60.13 -57.84
C MET A 1 16.53 59.92 -56.42
N LYS A 2 15.60 59.59 -55.50
CA LYS A 2 15.84 59.44 -54.05
C LYS A 2 15.78 57.94 -53.71
N LEU A 3 16.91 57.35 -53.28
CA LEU A 3 17.01 56.03 -52.71
C LEU A 3 16.56 56.05 -51.26
N TYR A 4 15.59 55.20 -50.93
CA TYR A 4 15.19 54.91 -49.55
C TYR A 4 15.90 53.63 -49.08
N PHE A 5 16.75 53.74 -48.07
CA PHE A 5 17.32 52.65 -47.27
C PHE A 5 16.30 52.19 -46.24
N LYS A 6 15.81 50.95 -46.28
CA LYS A 6 15.06 50.33 -45.22
C LYS A 6 15.99 49.60 -44.28
N TYR A 7 16.08 50.04 -43.05
CA TYR A 7 16.75 49.31 -41.95
C TYR A 7 15.82 48.23 -41.45
N LEU A 8 16.29 46.96 -41.52
CA LEU A 8 15.65 45.81 -40.93
C LEU A 8 16.24 45.64 -39.53
N PHE A 9 15.45 45.92 -38.48
CA PHE A 9 15.79 45.62 -37.10
C PHE A 9 15.50 44.16 -36.84
N VAL A 10 16.55 43.33 -36.67
CA VAL A 10 16.46 41.97 -36.15
C VAL A 10 16.54 42.05 -34.65
N GLY A 11 15.44 41.94 -33.97
CA GLY A 11 15.37 41.82 -32.51
C GLY A 11 15.80 40.43 -32.10
N LEU A 12 16.98 40.30 -31.49
CA LEU A 12 17.34 39.07 -30.76
C LEU A 12 16.50 38.99 -29.48
N PHE A 13 15.54 38.07 -29.47
CA PHE A 13 14.86 37.63 -28.24
C PHE A 13 15.78 36.65 -27.53
N SER A 14 16.51 37.11 -26.51
CA SER A 14 17.21 36.23 -25.58
C SER A 14 16.18 35.55 -24.66
N LEU A 15 15.86 34.28 -24.95
CA LEU A 15 15.15 33.39 -24.05
C LEU A 15 16.08 33.06 -22.87
N SER A 16 15.92 33.78 -21.78
CA SER A 16 16.50 33.40 -20.50
C SER A 16 15.75 32.17 -19.99
N PHE A 17 16.32 31.00 -20.14
CA PHE A 17 15.90 29.80 -19.41
C PHE A 17 16.18 30.02 -17.93
N TYR A 18 15.18 30.39 -17.17
CA TYR A 18 15.21 30.21 -15.74
C TYR A 18 15.20 28.68 -15.49
N ALA A 19 16.36 28.11 -15.21
CA ALA A 19 16.43 26.83 -14.57
C ALA A 19 15.75 26.98 -13.18
N VAL A 20 14.50 26.54 -13.09
CA VAL A 20 13.86 26.30 -11.79
C VAL A 20 14.65 25.17 -11.17
N ASN A 21 15.62 25.49 -10.32
CA ASN A 21 16.19 24.51 -9.41
C ASN A 21 15.01 23.99 -8.59
N ALA A 22 14.59 22.75 -8.84
CA ALA A 22 13.75 22.02 -7.91
C ALA A 22 14.53 21.98 -6.59
N GLN A 23 14.19 22.86 -5.66
CA GLN A 23 14.70 22.77 -4.29
C GLN A 23 14.23 21.39 -3.81
N ASN A 24 15.18 20.54 -3.46
CA ASN A 24 14.87 19.29 -2.79
C ASN A 24 14.10 19.66 -1.52
N VAL A 25 12.81 19.33 -1.50
CA VAL A 25 11.98 19.54 -0.33
C VAL A 25 12.53 18.63 0.76
N VAL A 26 13.07 19.22 1.82
CA VAL A 26 13.59 18.45 2.95
C VAL A 26 12.42 17.73 3.61
N GLY A 27 12.50 16.41 3.63
CA GLY A 27 11.56 15.57 4.38
C GLY A 27 11.99 15.49 5.84
N TYR A 28 11.05 15.47 6.78
CA TYR A 28 11.34 15.32 8.20
C TYR A 28 10.20 14.63 8.97
N CYS A 29 10.51 14.18 10.20
CA CYS A 29 9.57 13.62 11.14
C CYS A 29 8.72 14.72 11.79
N GLY A 30 7.43 14.47 11.92
CA GLY A 30 6.49 15.37 12.59
C GLY A 30 6.29 15.07 14.08
N THR A 31 6.97 14.06 14.63
CA THR A 31 6.89 13.71 16.06
C THR A 31 7.50 14.81 16.90
N GLN A 32 6.70 15.38 17.77
CA GLN A 32 7.15 16.43 18.69
C GLN A 32 7.59 15.84 20.02
N SER A 33 8.57 16.49 20.66
CA SER A 33 8.91 16.19 22.05
C SER A 33 7.68 16.36 22.94
N SER A 34 7.47 15.41 23.84
CA SER A 34 6.30 15.38 24.71
C SER A 34 6.69 14.89 26.10
N PRO A 35 6.16 15.54 27.17
CA PRO A 35 6.36 15.05 28.54
C PRO A 35 5.93 13.58 28.72
N ILE A 36 4.97 13.10 27.92
CA ILE A 36 4.50 11.71 27.94
C ILE A 36 5.58 10.77 27.41
N SER A 37 6.23 11.13 26.28
CA SER A 37 7.32 10.33 25.71
C SER A 37 8.56 10.37 26.59
N ASP A 38 8.89 11.53 27.15
CA ASP A 38 10.04 11.71 28.01
C ASP A 38 9.91 10.88 29.31
N ALA A 39 8.76 10.94 29.95
CA ALA A 39 8.49 10.13 31.14
C ALA A 39 8.54 8.62 30.85
N GLN A 40 8.07 8.20 29.65
CA GLN A 40 8.12 6.81 29.25
C GLN A 40 9.57 6.34 29.01
N LEU A 41 10.38 7.16 28.32
CA LEU A 41 11.80 6.87 28.14
C LEU A 41 12.53 6.75 29.49
N ASP A 42 12.33 7.69 30.39
CA ASP A 42 12.98 7.68 31.71
C ASP A 42 12.57 6.44 32.53
N ALA A 43 11.31 6.03 32.47
CA ALA A 43 10.84 4.80 33.10
C ALA A 43 11.49 3.54 32.48
N ASN A 44 11.62 3.51 31.16
CA ASN A 44 12.26 2.39 30.45
C ASN A 44 13.77 2.31 30.76
N LEU A 45 14.47 3.44 30.81
CA LEU A 45 15.89 3.48 31.19
C LEU A 45 16.09 3.06 32.66
N ALA A 46 15.21 3.50 33.57
CA ALA A 46 15.24 3.04 34.97
C ALA A 46 15.00 1.53 35.11
N TYR A 47 14.07 0.99 34.33
CA TYR A 47 13.82 -0.46 34.26
C TYR A 47 15.06 -1.21 33.76
N LEU A 48 15.70 -0.71 32.66
CA LEU A 48 16.91 -1.32 32.10
C LEU A 48 18.10 -1.30 33.05
N ALA A 49 18.24 -0.29 33.89
CA ALA A 49 19.31 -0.20 34.87
C ALA A 49 19.29 -1.39 35.85
N ILE A 50 18.12 -2.01 36.07
CA ILE A 50 17.93 -3.12 37.02
C ILE A 50 17.81 -4.46 36.28
N HIS A 51 17.14 -4.51 35.11
CA HIS A 51 16.71 -5.75 34.46
C HIS A 51 17.39 -6.02 33.11
N LYS A 52 18.50 -5.32 32.77
CA LYS A 52 19.14 -5.45 31.46
C LYS A 52 19.53 -6.91 31.13
N ASP A 53 19.99 -7.67 32.11
CA ASP A 53 20.42 -9.06 31.90
C ASP A 53 19.24 -10.01 31.60
N GLU A 54 18.06 -9.73 32.12
CA GLU A 54 16.83 -10.50 31.87
C GLU A 54 16.36 -10.37 30.41
N LEU A 55 16.71 -9.26 29.76
CA LEU A 55 16.31 -8.95 28.38
C LEU A 55 17.29 -9.54 27.33
N LYS A 56 18.36 -10.22 27.73
CA LYS A 56 19.33 -10.83 26.80
C LYS A 56 18.75 -12.02 26.03
N VAL A 57 17.85 -12.78 26.66
CA VAL A 57 17.11 -13.88 26.01
C VAL A 57 15.72 -13.38 25.67
N ARG A 58 15.43 -13.33 24.39
CA ARG A 58 14.16 -12.74 23.88
C ARG A 58 13.45 -13.77 23.03
N ASP A 59 12.29 -14.22 23.49
CA ASP A 59 11.36 -14.97 22.64
C ASP A 59 10.74 -14.06 21.59
N VAL A 60 10.29 -14.64 20.48
CA VAL A 60 9.63 -13.87 19.43
C VAL A 60 8.35 -13.22 19.98
N ARG A 61 8.27 -11.88 19.86
CA ARG A 61 7.10 -11.10 20.25
C ARG A 61 6.29 -10.74 19.02
N TYR A 62 5.07 -11.26 18.95
CA TYR A 62 4.12 -10.93 17.89
C TYR A 62 3.30 -9.71 18.28
N VAL A 63 3.39 -8.65 17.47
CA VAL A 63 2.73 -7.35 17.70
C VAL A 63 1.60 -7.15 16.71
N PRO A 64 0.34 -7.03 17.18
CA PRO A 64 -0.80 -6.79 16.29
C PRO A 64 -0.76 -5.38 15.72
N VAL A 65 -0.94 -5.26 14.41
CA VAL A 65 -0.98 -3.98 13.67
C VAL A 65 -2.35 -3.80 13.03
N ARG A 66 -2.93 -2.61 13.19
CA ARG A 66 -4.15 -2.20 12.51
C ARG A 66 -3.83 -1.13 11.45
N PHE A 67 -4.21 -1.38 10.21
CA PHE A 67 -4.07 -0.43 9.12
C PHE A 67 -5.36 0.33 8.88
N ILE A 68 -5.29 1.66 8.88
CA ILE A 68 -6.40 2.56 8.60
C ILE A 68 -6.02 3.39 7.37
N ILE A 69 -6.69 3.14 6.25
CA ILE A 69 -6.52 3.88 5.01
C ILE A 69 -7.42 5.11 5.06
N VAL A 70 -6.82 6.29 5.12
CA VAL A 70 -7.58 7.54 5.11
C VAL A 70 -7.83 7.95 3.66
N GLN A 71 -9.08 8.32 3.38
CA GLN A 71 -9.56 8.75 2.07
C GLN A 71 -10.22 10.12 2.20
N THR A 72 -10.43 10.79 1.07
CA THR A 72 -11.30 11.98 1.03
C THR A 72 -12.70 11.63 1.48
N SER A 73 -13.51 12.61 1.83
CA SER A 73 -14.93 12.42 2.17
C SER A 73 -15.74 11.71 1.07
N ALA A 74 -15.25 11.76 -0.17
CA ALA A 74 -15.81 11.04 -1.32
C ALA A 74 -15.30 9.57 -1.46
N GLY A 75 -14.52 9.07 -0.52
CA GLY A 75 -13.95 7.71 -0.55
C GLY A 75 -12.88 7.51 -1.62
N LYS A 76 -12.04 8.53 -1.87
CA LYS A 76 -10.97 8.48 -2.88
C LYS A 76 -9.62 8.84 -2.28
N GLY A 77 -8.53 8.47 -2.97
CA GLY A 77 -7.17 8.92 -2.65
C GLY A 77 -6.47 8.16 -1.53
N GLY A 78 -6.96 6.99 -1.12
CA GLY A 78 -6.24 6.09 -0.20
C GLY A 78 -5.05 5.40 -0.87
N ILE A 79 -4.12 4.88 -0.06
CA ILE A 79 -3.00 4.08 -0.58
C ILE A 79 -3.48 2.76 -1.17
N ASN A 80 -2.66 2.18 -2.05
CA ASN A 80 -2.82 0.79 -2.44
C ASN A 80 -2.46 -0.13 -1.26
N VAL A 81 -3.32 -1.09 -0.93
CA VAL A 81 -3.11 -2.04 0.18
C VAL A 81 -1.77 -2.79 0.08
N LYS A 82 -1.25 -3.04 -1.12
CA LYS A 82 0.08 -3.64 -1.33
C LYS A 82 1.20 -2.81 -0.72
N ASN A 83 1.07 -1.49 -0.73
CA ASN A 83 2.07 -0.60 -0.14
C ASN A 83 2.12 -0.77 1.38
N ALA A 84 0.95 -0.91 2.04
CA ALA A 84 0.90 -1.20 3.47
C ALA A 84 1.57 -2.54 3.80
N PHE A 85 1.38 -3.58 2.98
CA PHE A 85 2.08 -4.86 3.15
C PHE A 85 3.59 -4.75 2.91
N ARG A 86 4.03 -3.98 1.90
CA ARG A 86 5.47 -3.73 1.66
C ARG A 86 6.11 -2.99 2.84
N MET A 87 5.41 -2.02 3.42
CA MET A 87 5.85 -1.33 4.64
C MET A 87 5.90 -2.30 5.82
N LEU A 88 4.89 -3.18 6.00
CA LEU A 88 4.88 -4.18 7.06
C LEU A 88 6.04 -5.19 6.91
N CYS A 89 6.35 -5.59 5.67
CA CYS A 89 7.53 -6.39 5.36
C CYS A 89 8.81 -5.67 5.81
N LYS A 90 8.98 -4.40 5.46
CA LYS A 90 10.12 -3.59 5.91
C LYS A 90 10.25 -3.58 7.43
N LEU A 91 9.15 -3.35 8.15
CA LEU A 91 9.16 -3.38 9.62
C LEU A 91 9.60 -4.74 10.17
N ASN A 92 9.11 -5.84 9.59
CA ASN A 92 9.50 -7.17 10.01
C ASN A 92 10.98 -7.47 9.75
N ASP A 93 11.52 -7.05 8.61
CA ASP A 93 12.94 -7.23 8.31
C ASP A 93 13.83 -6.44 9.28
N GLU A 94 13.48 -5.18 9.57
CA GLU A 94 14.29 -4.32 10.43
C GLU A 94 14.21 -4.66 11.93
N TYR A 95 13.11 -5.24 12.37
CA TYR A 95 12.92 -5.64 13.76
C TYR A 95 13.17 -7.13 14.00
N ALA A 96 13.48 -7.93 12.95
CA ALA A 96 13.73 -9.36 13.05
C ALA A 96 14.88 -9.69 14.03
N ASN A 97 15.97 -8.91 13.97
CA ASN A 97 17.14 -9.10 14.83
C ASN A 97 16.87 -8.76 16.31
N GLN A 98 15.69 -8.25 16.61
CA GLN A 98 15.20 -8.00 17.95
C GLN A 98 14.15 -9.02 18.38
N ASN A 99 13.86 -10.05 17.58
CA ASN A 99 12.77 -11.00 17.78
C ASN A 99 11.39 -10.35 17.94
N ILE A 100 11.14 -9.28 17.20
CA ILE A 100 9.83 -8.61 17.10
C ILE A 100 9.28 -8.85 15.70
N GLN A 101 8.06 -9.36 15.64
CA GLN A 101 7.33 -9.59 14.39
C GLN A 101 5.97 -8.92 14.45
N PHE A 102 5.67 -8.12 13.45
CA PHE A 102 4.38 -7.45 13.29
C PHE A 102 3.47 -8.27 12.38
N TYR A 103 2.20 -8.36 12.73
CA TYR A 103 1.19 -9.03 11.91
C TYR A 103 -0.06 -8.17 11.77
N MET A 104 -0.70 -8.24 10.61
CA MET A 104 -1.95 -7.51 10.37
C MET A 104 -3.07 -8.12 11.20
N LYS A 105 -3.64 -7.35 12.12
CA LYS A 105 -4.82 -7.71 12.89
C LYS A 105 -6.06 -7.21 12.15
N ASP A 106 -6.96 -8.12 11.81
CA ASP A 106 -8.20 -7.86 11.07
C ASP A 106 -7.97 -7.23 9.67
N ASP A 107 -9.07 -6.95 8.96
CA ASP A 107 -9.02 -6.36 7.62
C ASP A 107 -8.68 -4.87 7.67
N PHE A 108 -8.28 -4.30 6.53
CA PHE A 108 -8.08 -2.85 6.42
C PHE A 108 -9.33 -2.10 6.85
N LYS A 109 -9.12 -1.00 7.58
CA LYS A 109 -10.18 -0.06 7.92
C LYS A 109 -10.06 1.16 7.03
N TYR A 110 -11.18 1.65 6.51
CA TYR A 110 -11.24 2.86 5.71
C TYR A 110 -11.86 3.99 6.52
N LEU A 111 -11.24 5.17 6.46
CA LEU A 111 -11.71 6.39 7.11
C LEU A 111 -11.89 7.49 6.06
N ASN A 112 -13.13 7.81 5.72
CA ASN A 112 -13.44 8.88 4.77
C ASN A 112 -13.52 10.23 5.51
N ASN A 113 -12.41 10.98 5.52
CA ASN A 113 -12.32 12.24 6.26
C ASN A 113 -11.23 13.15 5.68
N ASP A 114 -11.62 14.30 5.13
CA ASP A 114 -10.68 15.23 4.50
C ASP A 114 -9.70 15.86 5.49
N LEU A 115 -10.15 16.19 6.71
CA LEU A 115 -9.28 16.79 7.73
C LEU A 115 -8.16 15.82 8.12
N VAL A 116 -8.50 14.57 8.46
CA VAL A 116 -7.49 13.55 8.79
C VAL A 116 -6.58 13.26 7.60
N ASN A 117 -7.10 13.35 6.37
CA ASN A 117 -6.33 13.04 5.15
C ASN A 117 -5.32 14.12 4.77
N THR A 118 -5.45 15.35 5.27
CA THR A 118 -4.60 16.49 4.86
C THR A 118 -3.91 17.22 6.00
N ASP A 119 -4.52 17.21 7.20
CA ASP A 119 -4.02 17.87 8.40
C ASP A 119 -4.16 16.97 9.65
N PRO A 120 -3.54 15.78 9.66
CA PRO A 120 -3.69 14.81 10.74
C PRO A 120 -3.06 15.25 12.07
N GLN A 121 -2.21 16.28 12.09
CA GLN A 121 -1.63 16.84 13.32
C GLN A 121 -2.57 17.79 14.06
N SER A 122 -3.66 18.25 13.42
CA SER A 122 -4.62 19.09 14.11
C SER A 122 -5.32 18.35 15.25
N GLN A 123 -5.67 19.06 16.31
CA GLN A 123 -6.37 18.50 17.48
C GLN A 123 -7.69 17.81 17.06
N GLY A 124 -8.42 18.37 16.11
CA GLY A 124 -9.65 17.78 15.57
C GLY A 124 -9.41 16.43 14.93
N ALA A 125 -8.38 16.32 14.08
CA ALA A 125 -7.99 15.07 13.43
C ALA A 125 -7.51 14.04 14.44
N GLY A 126 -6.69 14.43 15.41
CA GLY A 126 -6.22 13.57 16.50
C GLY A 126 -7.36 12.93 17.28
N ASN A 127 -8.38 13.71 17.64
CA ASN A 127 -9.57 13.19 18.33
C ASN A 127 -10.36 12.19 17.47
N ILE A 128 -10.49 12.45 16.16
CA ILE A 128 -11.14 11.51 15.23
C ILE A 128 -10.36 10.20 15.18
N MET A 129 -9.04 10.25 14.97
CA MET A 129 -8.18 9.08 14.89
C MET A 129 -8.19 8.26 16.19
N LYS A 130 -8.15 8.92 17.36
CA LYS A 130 -8.27 8.29 18.68
C LYS A 130 -9.55 7.49 18.84
N ASN A 131 -10.68 7.99 18.31
CA ASN A 131 -11.97 7.32 18.37
C ASN A 131 -12.09 6.14 17.40
N VAL A 132 -11.32 6.18 16.30
CA VAL A 132 -11.37 5.18 15.23
C VAL A 132 -10.39 4.04 15.44
N LYS A 133 -9.28 4.27 16.17
CA LYS A 133 -8.21 3.30 16.36
C LYS A 133 -8.68 2.00 17.04
N ASP A 134 -7.99 0.92 16.74
CA ASP A 134 -8.12 -0.34 17.49
C ASP A 134 -7.38 -0.21 18.84
N LYS A 135 -8.08 -0.50 19.95
CA LYS A 135 -7.52 -0.39 21.30
C LYS A 135 -6.53 -1.52 21.66
N ASN A 136 -6.47 -2.57 20.85
CA ASN A 136 -5.63 -3.76 21.06
C ASN A 136 -4.65 -3.98 19.91
N ALA A 137 -4.22 -2.93 19.24
CA ALA A 137 -3.25 -2.98 18.15
C ALA A 137 -2.45 -1.69 18.05
N LEU A 138 -1.28 -1.78 17.46
CA LEU A 138 -0.52 -0.65 16.92
C LEU A 138 -1.24 -0.12 15.69
N ASN A 139 -1.60 1.17 15.68
CA ASN A 139 -2.43 1.73 14.62
C ASN A 139 -1.61 2.60 13.68
N PHE A 140 -1.63 2.27 12.38
CA PHE A 140 -1.08 3.08 11.31
C PHE A 140 -2.21 3.74 10.52
N PHE A 141 -2.20 5.06 10.46
CA PHE A 141 -3.05 5.86 9.59
C PHE A 141 -2.26 6.30 8.37
N PHE A 142 -2.75 5.99 7.18
CA PHE A 142 -2.15 6.40 5.92
C PHE A 142 -2.90 7.60 5.36
N THR A 143 -2.21 8.73 5.20
CA THR A 143 -2.81 10.01 4.80
C THR A 143 -2.19 10.54 3.51
N ALA A 144 -2.95 11.29 2.72
CA ALA A 144 -2.44 11.86 1.47
C ALA A 144 -1.36 12.92 1.76
N GLU A 145 -1.62 13.78 2.74
CA GLU A 145 -0.73 14.87 3.14
C GLU A 145 -0.65 14.96 4.66
N ILE A 146 0.44 15.58 5.13
CA ILE A 146 0.61 16.01 6.50
C ILE A 146 1.01 17.47 6.43
N LYS A 147 0.08 18.36 6.77
CA LYS A 147 0.30 19.80 6.71
C LYS A 147 1.46 20.19 7.63
N SER A 148 2.32 21.07 7.17
CA SER A 148 3.42 21.65 7.92
C SER A 148 3.37 23.16 7.84
N ASP A 149 3.60 23.84 8.96
CA ASP A 149 3.80 25.28 9.00
C ASP A 149 5.28 25.69 8.76
N ASN A 150 6.19 24.71 8.77
CA ASN A 150 7.61 24.89 8.50
C ASN A 150 7.95 24.53 7.04
N PRO A 151 9.03 25.12 6.48
CA PRO A 151 9.55 24.68 5.19
C PRO A 151 9.93 23.20 5.21
N GLY A 152 9.50 22.45 4.20
CA GLY A 152 9.72 21.02 4.09
C GLY A 152 8.43 20.22 4.05
N SER A 153 8.54 18.90 4.09
CA SER A 153 7.41 17.97 4.07
C SER A 153 7.51 17.03 5.26
N ILE A 154 6.45 16.94 6.05
CA ILE A 154 6.35 15.92 7.08
C ILE A 154 6.04 14.59 6.38
N LEU A 155 6.86 13.56 6.67
CA LEU A 155 6.78 12.23 6.07
C LEU A 155 5.93 11.27 6.90
N GLY A 156 5.97 11.43 8.22
CA GLY A 156 5.22 10.67 9.20
C GLY A 156 5.35 11.28 10.59
N PHE A 157 4.60 10.76 11.54
CA PHE A 157 4.75 11.08 12.96
C PHE A 157 4.11 10.03 13.84
N TYR A 158 4.63 9.89 15.06
CA TYR A 158 3.96 9.26 16.19
C TYR A 158 3.32 10.33 17.09
N SER A 159 2.07 10.14 17.48
CA SER A 159 1.39 10.99 18.46
C SER A 159 1.33 10.28 19.82
N PRO A 160 2.15 10.67 20.81
CA PRO A 160 2.15 10.06 22.14
C PRO A 160 0.83 10.27 22.91
N GLU A 161 0.16 11.40 22.67
CA GLU A 161 -1.12 11.75 23.28
C GLU A 161 -2.27 10.85 22.83
N HIS A 162 -2.27 10.50 21.56
CA HIS A 162 -3.31 9.69 20.94
C HIS A 162 -2.90 8.22 20.80
N ASP A 163 -1.60 7.93 20.94
CA ASP A 163 -0.98 6.61 20.73
C ASP A 163 -1.34 6.03 19.36
N ILE A 164 -0.98 6.77 18.31
CA ILE A 164 -1.22 6.46 16.89
C ILE A 164 0.01 6.82 16.07
N MET A 165 0.19 6.12 14.96
CA MET A 165 1.18 6.46 13.94
C MET A 165 0.49 6.93 12.67
N VAL A 166 1.03 7.99 12.06
CA VAL A 166 0.59 8.52 10.78
C VAL A 166 1.75 8.45 9.81
N ILE A 167 1.50 7.88 8.64
CA ILE A 167 2.48 7.75 7.57
C ILE A 167 1.89 8.39 6.30
N LYS A 168 2.63 9.27 5.66
CA LYS A 168 2.23 9.84 4.39
C LYS A 168 2.19 8.72 3.33
N ASN A 169 1.17 8.71 2.47
CA ASN A 169 0.92 7.63 1.50
C ASN A 169 2.16 7.26 0.66
N VAL A 170 2.97 8.26 0.28
CA VAL A 170 4.19 8.05 -0.53
C VAL A 170 5.31 7.35 0.24
N GLU A 171 5.27 7.41 1.57
CA GLU A 171 6.24 6.78 2.48
C GLU A 171 5.85 5.35 2.88
N ALA A 172 4.64 4.91 2.55
CA ALA A 172 4.20 3.55 2.82
C ALA A 172 4.79 2.60 1.77
N THR A 173 6.10 2.39 1.81
CA THR A 173 6.85 1.52 0.89
C THR A 173 7.90 0.71 1.65
N TYR A 174 8.48 -0.29 1.00
CA TYR A 174 9.60 -1.06 1.56
C TYR A 174 10.90 -0.22 1.64
N GLU A 175 11.07 0.69 0.72
CA GLU A 175 12.28 1.51 0.56
C GLU A 175 12.35 2.67 1.55
N SER A 176 11.21 3.10 2.10
CA SER A 176 11.15 4.23 3.03
C SER A 176 11.66 3.85 4.43
N GLN A 177 12.34 4.80 5.05
CA GLN A 177 12.82 4.69 6.44
C GLN A 177 11.83 5.29 7.44
N THR A 178 10.78 5.96 6.95
CA THR A 178 9.82 6.71 7.79
C THR A 178 9.11 5.80 8.80
N ALA A 179 8.56 4.66 8.36
CA ALA A 179 7.82 3.80 9.27
C ALA A 179 8.70 3.16 10.37
N PRO A 180 9.92 2.64 10.11
CA PRO A 180 10.85 2.21 11.17
C PRO A 180 11.25 3.34 12.12
N HIS A 181 11.47 4.57 11.61
CA HIS A 181 11.78 5.75 12.41
C HIS A 181 10.63 6.10 13.38
N GLU A 182 9.42 6.26 12.85
CA GLU A 182 8.25 6.59 13.70
C GLU A 182 7.93 5.49 14.71
N LEU A 183 8.20 4.23 14.36
CA LEU A 183 8.08 3.12 15.29
C LEU A 183 9.14 3.18 16.41
N GLY A 184 10.32 3.74 16.14
CA GLY A 184 11.30 4.07 17.18
C GLY A 184 10.70 5.04 18.20
N HIS A 185 10.04 6.10 17.76
CA HIS A 185 9.34 7.04 18.66
C HIS A 185 8.17 6.39 19.41
N PHE A 186 7.42 5.52 18.76
CA PHE A 186 6.39 4.73 19.44
C PHE A 186 6.99 3.94 20.62
N PHE A 187 8.18 3.38 20.48
CA PHE A 187 8.92 2.69 21.53
C PHE A 187 9.77 3.63 22.40
N SER A 188 9.38 4.89 22.49
CA SER A 188 9.99 5.93 23.33
C SER A 188 11.38 6.40 22.97
N LEU A 189 11.95 5.99 21.83
CA LEU A 189 13.23 6.57 21.39
C LEU A 189 13.06 8.03 21.01
N ARG A 190 14.07 8.83 21.34
CA ARG A 190 14.26 10.19 20.85
C ARG A 190 15.10 10.18 19.57
N HIS A 191 15.14 11.32 18.86
CA HIS A 191 16.15 11.53 17.84
C HIS A 191 17.54 11.49 18.46
N THR A 192 18.55 11.00 17.73
CA THR A 192 19.96 11.04 18.16
C THR A 192 20.43 12.47 18.45
N PHE A 193 19.82 13.44 17.77
CA PHE A 193 20.09 14.88 17.90
C PHE A 193 19.09 15.61 18.81
N TYR A 194 18.47 14.93 19.78
CA TYR A 194 17.48 15.55 20.64
C TYR A 194 18.00 16.82 21.32
N GLY A 195 17.21 17.89 21.18
CA GLY A 195 17.58 19.24 21.60
C GLY A 195 18.03 20.14 20.44
N TRP A 196 18.19 19.60 19.21
CA TRP A 196 18.59 20.37 18.02
C TRP A 196 17.50 20.39 16.93
N GLU A 197 16.29 19.96 17.23
CA GLU A 197 15.19 19.89 16.26
C GLU A 197 14.77 21.25 15.73
N CYS A 198 14.70 22.26 16.61
CA CYS A 198 14.25 23.60 16.24
C CYS A 198 15.35 24.45 15.60
N GLN A 199 16.63 24.11 15.83
CA GLN A 199 17.77 24.83 15.29
C GLN A 199 18.94 23.86 15.06
N PRO A 200 19.00 23.21 13.88
CA PRO A 200 20.14 22.36 13.51
C PRO A 200 21.46 23.13 13.58
N TRP A 201 22.54 22.43 13.91
CA TRP A 201 23.84 23.05 13.97
C TRP A 201 24.20 23.69 12.62
N ASN A 202 24.74 24.92 12.71
CA ASN A 202 25.42 25.60 11.61
C ASN A 202 26.58 26.39 12.15
N VAL A 203 27.62 26.57 11.34
CA VAL A 203 28.87 27.22 11.78
C VAL A 203 28.70 28.71 12.09
N GLY A 204 27.71 29.37 11.46
CA GLY A 204 27.45 30.80 11.66
C GLY A 204 26.92 31.11 13.05
N ASP A 205 25.98 30.30 13.53
CA ASP A 205 25.30 30.52 14.82
C ASP A 205 26.04 29.83 15.97
N HIS A 206 26.67 28.67 15.73
CA HIS A 206 27.19 27.82 16.79
C HIS A 206 28.72 27.68 16.81
N GLY A 207 29.40 28.16 15.77
CA GLY A 207 30.86 28.00 15.61
C GLY A 207 31.29 26.57 15.28
N LYS A 208 32.57 26.35 15.02
CA LYS A 208 33.11 24.98 14.83
C LYS A 208 33.23 24.22 16.14
N VAL A 209 33.44 24.89 17.26
CA VAL A 209 33.49 24.31 18.61
C VAL A 209 32.20 24.71 19.33
N VAL A 210 31.41 23.75 19.70
CA VAL A 210 30.16 23.95 20.46
C VAL A 210 30.53 24.08 21.94
N THR A 211 30.60 25.33 22.44
CA THR A 211 31.08 25.61 23.81
C THR A 211 29.96 25.62 24.87
N PHE A 212 28.73 25.78 24.46
CA PHE A 212 27.57 25.78 25.38
C PHE A 212 27.17 24.38 25.79
N THR A 213 26.50 24.27 26.94
CA THR A 213 26.13 22.98 27.56
C THR A 213 24.65 22.63 27.43
N VAL A 214 23.83 23.58 26.99
CA VAL A 214 22.38 23.41 26.76
C VAL A 214 22.11 23.60 25.27
N ALA A 215 21.49 22.61 24.66
CA ALA A 215 21.09 22.63 23.26
C ALA A 215 20.00 23.69 23.00
N PRO A 216 19.81 24.13 21.75
CA PRO A 216 18.87 25.21 21.42
C PRO A 216 17.42 24.94 21.81
N CYS A 217 17.01 23.66 21.90
CA CYS A 217 15.62 23.26 22.09
C CYS A 217 15.45 22.44 23.37
N TYR A 218 14.27 22.52 23.94
CA TYR A 218 13.78 21.68 25.05
C TYR A 218 14.59 21.73 26.36
N GLY A 219 15.60 22.59 26.46
CA GLY A 219 16.52 22.62 27.61
C GLY A 219 17.40 21.37 27.73
N ALA A 220 17.52 20.59 26.65
CA ALA A 220 18.35 19.39 26.63
C ALA A 220 19.84 19.72 26.79
N GLN A 221 20.59 18.84 27.43
CA GLN A 221 22.05 18.99 27.49
C GLN A 221 22.67 18.61 26.14
N VAL A 222 23.72 19.37 25.74
CA VAL A 222 24.57 19.00 24.61
C VAL A 222 25.35 17.75 24.97
N GLU A 223 25.22 16.70 24.17
CA GLU A 223 25.97 15.47 24.40
C GLU A 223 27.44 15.61 24.02
N LEU A 224 28.33 14.98 24.81
CA LEU A 224 29.76 15.02 24.64
C LEU A 224 30.31 13.74 24.01
N VAL A 225 31.32 13.86 23.16
CA VAL A 225 31.95 12.75 22.43
C VAL A 225 32.52 11.68 23.38
N ASN A 226 33.05 12.10 24.52
CA ASN A 226 33.61 11.17 25.52
C ASN A 226 32.56 10.42 26.34
N GLY A 227 31.27 10.61 26.06
CA GLY A 227 30.16 9.92 26.70
C GLY A 227 29.92 10.26 28.17
N SER A 228 30.63 11.25 28.74
CA SER A 228 30.57 11.53 30.19
C SER A 228 29.19 12.00 30.67
N ASN A 229 28.32 12.45 29.77
CA ASN A 229 26.96 12.89 30.07
C ASN A 229 25.87 12.17 29.25
N CYS A 230 26.19 11.09 28.55
CA CYS A 230 25.29 10.40 27.63
C CYS A 230 23.96 9.92 28.28
N THR A 231 23.96 9.61 29.58
CA THR A 231 22.75 9.17 30.29
C THR A 231 21.74 10.29 30.57
N THR A 232 22.13 11.54 30.38
CA THR A 232 21.28 12.73 30.67
C THR A 232 21.16 13.69 29.50
N ALA A 233 22.06 13.59 28.52
CA ALA A 233 22.10 14.44 27.32
C ALA A 233 21.40 13.78 26.13
N ALA A 234 21.03 14.59 25.16
CA ALA A 234 20.42 14.19 23.89
C ALA A 234 19.37 13.08 24.04
N ASP A 235 19.57 11.93 23.38
CA ASP A 235 18.62 10.81 23.38
C ASP A 235 18.72 9.90 24.62
N LYS A 236 19.71 10.13 25.50
CA LYS A 236 20.00 9.35 26.72
C LYS A 236 20.43 7.90 26.45
N VAL A 237 20.89 7.57 25.24
CA VAL A 237 21.34 6.24 24.85
C VAL A 237 22.83 6.27 24.56
N CYS A 238 23.66 5.72 25.44
CA CYS A 238 25.10 5.95 25.47
C CYS A 238 25.91 5.28 24.33
N ASP A 239 25.31 4.42 23.53
CA ASP A 239 25.97 3.80 22.36
C ASP A 239 25.55 4.44 21.02
N THR A 240 24.75 5.51 21.06
CA THR A 240 24.57 6.46 19.96
C THR A 240 25.63 7.54 20.08
N PRO A 241 26.39 7.84 19.02
CA PRO A 241 27.32 8.97 19.06
C PRO A 241 26.56 10.31 19.02
N PRO A 242 27.14 11.40 19.60
CA PRO A 242 26.54 12.73 19.54
C PRO A 242 26.19 13.15 18.12
N ASP A 243 25.00 13.71 17.97
CA ASP A 243 24.49 14.29 16.73
C ASP A 243 23.86 15.66 17.03
N TYR A 244 24.23 16.67 16.29
CA TYR A 244 23.70 18.03 16.46
C TYR A 244 22.79 18.42 15.30
N ASN A 245 22.00 17.42 14.81
CA ASN A 245 21.08 17.51 13.68
C ASN A 245 21.80 17.81 12.36
N PHE A 246 22.93 17.18 12.14
CA PHE A 246 23.75 17.36 10.94
C PHE A 246 23.09 16.81 9.67
N GLY A 247 22.15 15.87 9.82
CA GLY A 247 21.42 15.29 8.69
C GLY A 247 20.35 16.21 8.10
N PHE A 248 19.89 17.20 8.86
CA PHE A 248 18.86 18.11 8.36
C PHE A 248 19.40 18.98 7.21
N GLY A 249 18.82 18.80 6.01
CA GLY A 249 19.29 19.49 4.81
C GLY A 249 20.58 18.91 4.19
N TRP A 250 21.17 17.82 4.77
CA TRP A 250 22.25 17.10 4.13
C TRP A 250 21.75 16.37 2.88
N PRO A 251 22.57 16.24 1.82
CA PRO A 251 22.15 15.53 0.62
C PRO A 251 21.67 14.11 0.86
N SER A 252 20.59 13.71 0.18
CA SER A 252 19.92 12.41 0.35
C SER A 252 20.61 11.26 -0.41
N ASP A 253 21.94 11.29 -0.50
CA ASP A 253 22.77 10.25 -1.12
C ASP A 253 23.73 9.58 -0.11
N CYS A 254 23.50 9.84 1.16
CA CYS A 254 24.31 9.31 2.28
C CYS A 254 25.82 9.51 2.12
N ARG A 255 26.23 10.59 1.45
CA ARG A 255 27.64 10.93 1.41
C ARG A 255 28.17 11.20 2.81
N ASP A 256 29.43 10.85 3.05
CA ASP A 256 30.06 11.00 4.35
C ASP A 256 29.95 12.45 4.87
N TYR A 257 29.51 12.59 6.11
CA TYR A 257 29.49 13.84 6.80
C TYR A 257 30.94 14.22 7.20
N ASN A 258 31.54 15.06 6.42
CA ASN A 258 32.97 15.44 6.56
C ASN A 258 33.18 16.83 7.16
N VAL A 259 32.13 17.51 7.61
CA VAL A 259 32.24 18.82 8.27
C VAL A 259 32.87 18.62 9.64
N GLU A 260 33.88 19.45 9.94
CA GLU A 260 34.57 19.45 11.22
C GLU A 260 33.77 20.25 12.25
N VAL A 261 33.18 19.51 13.22
CA VAL A 261 32.50 20.07 14.38
C VAL A 261 33.07 19.43 15.63
N TYR A 262 33.33 20.23 16.62
CA TYR A 262 33.91 19.76 17.88
C TYR A 262 32.97 20.08 19.06
N ASP A 263 32.95 19.21 20.04
CA ASP A 263 32.31 19.50 21.31
C ASP A 263 33.12 20.49 22.16
N LYS A 264 32.61 20.84 23.34
CA LYS A 264 33.31 21.81 24.23
C LYS A 264 34.67 21.32 24.73
N ASN A 265 34.97 20.03 24.62
CA ASN A 265 36.25 19.42 25.00
C ASN A 265 37.22 19.37 23.81
N ASN A 266 36.89 19.96 22.66
CA ASN A 266 37.59 19.86 21.39
C ASN A 266 37.67 18.43 20.84
N GLU A 267 36.72 17.57 21.15
CA GLU A 267 36.61 16.24 20.58
C GLU A 267 35.72 16.30 19.32
N LEU A 268 36.16 15.61 18.25
CA LEU A 268 35.51 15.67 16.95
C LEU A 268 34.18 14.89 16.96
N VAL A 269 33.07 15.57 16.69
CA VAL A 269 31.74 14.97 16.63
C VAL A 269 31.54 14.24 15.30
N ARG A 270 31.12 12.98 15.36
CA ARG A 270 30.80 12.15 14.20
C ARG A 270 29.47 11.43 14.42
N PRO A 271 28.39 11.86 13.74
CA PRO A 271 27.08 11.24 13.89
C PRO A 271 27.02 9.87 13.25
N SER A 272 26.10 9.03 13.70
CA SER A 272 25.74 7.78 13.03
C SER A 272 24.74 8.06 11.90
N GLN A 273 25.25 8.20 10.67
CA GLN A 273 24.43 8.59 9.52
C GLN A 273 23.34 7.56 9.16
N ASN A 274 23.56 6.29 9.45
CA ASN A 274 22.64 5.21 9.17
C ASN A 274 21.87 4.73 10.42
N ASN A 275 21.74 5.58 11.44
CA ASN A 275 20.81 5.31 12.55
C ASN A 275 19.40 5.70 12.16
N TYR A 276 18.41 4.84 12.45
CA TYR A 276 17.00 5.15 12.16
C TYR A 276 16.53 6.46 12.81
N MET A 277 17.05 6.83 13.98
CA MET A 277 16.63 8.02 14.71
C MET A 277 17.40 9.28 14.32
N SER A 278 18.25 9.25 13.28
CA SER A 278 18.91 10.40 12.67
C SER A 278 18.15 10.93 11.45
N TYR A 279 18.58 12.09 10.91
CA TYR A 279 17.97 12.72 9.73
C TYR A 279 18.81 12.63 8.46
N PHE A 280 19.76 11.70 8.42
CA PHE A 280 20.44 11.41 7.17
C PHE A 280 19.56 10.48 6.31
N PHE A 281 19.40 10.84 5.05
CA PHE A 281 18.58 10.07 4.11
C PHE A 281 19.44 9.40 3.02
N GLY A 282 18.86 8.38 2.37
CA GLY A 282 19.51 7.68 1.25
C GLY A 282 20.65 6.75 1.66
N CYS A 283 20.84 6.49 2.95
CA CYS A 283 21.81 5.53 3.44
C CYS A 283 21.35 4.10 3.20
N SER A 284 22.30 3.17 3.16
CA SER A 284 22.05 1.73 3.25
C SER A 284 22.37 1.22 4.65
N GLY A 285 21.78 0.09 5.04
CA GLY A 285 22.09 -0.55 6.32
C GLY A 285 21.67 0.26 7.53
N TYR A 286 20.52 0.92 7.46
CA TYR A 286 19.94 1.57 8.64
C TYR A 286 19.76 0.59 9.78
N HIS A 287 19.99 1.05 10.98
CA HIS A 287 19.90 0.19 12.17
C HIS A 287 19.56 0.98 13.43
N PHE A 288 19.18 0.26 14.46
CA PHE A 288 19.16 0.71 15.83
C PHE A 288 20.41 0.19 16.55
N THR A 289 21.01 1.00 17.42
CA THR A 289 22.09 0.53 18.31
C THR A 289 21.57 -0.51 19.31
N GLN A 290 22.48 -1.18 20.02
CA GLN A 290 22.04 -2.15 21.03
C GLN A 290 21.29 -1.48 22.18
N GLY A 291 21.73 -0.29 22.61
CA GLY A 291 21.03 0.50 23.63
C GLY A 291 19.62 0.90 23.20
N GLN A 292 19.45 1.34 21.95
CA GLN A 292 18.13 1.62 21.38
C GLN A 292 17.24 0.37 21.34
N LYS A 293 17.79 -0.79 20.95
CA LYS A 293 17.07 -2.09 20.98
C LYS A 293 16.64 -2.49 22.39
N ASP A 294 17.46 -2.22 23.38
CA ASP A 294 17.12 -2.50 24.78
C ASP A 294 15.97 -1.61 25.25
N VAL A 295 15.97 -0.32 24.88
CA VAL A 295 14.85 0.61 25.16
C VAL A 295 13.56 0.16 24.46
N ILE A 296 13.62 -0.24 23.18
CA ILE A 296 12.47 -0.79 22.43
C ILE A 296 11.84 -1.97 23.19
N TRP A 297 12.68 -2.90 23.68
CA TRP A 297 12.19 -4.06 24.43
C TRP A 297 11.65 -3.70 25.82
N ALA A 298 12.25 -2.76 26.51
CA ALA A 298 11.74 -2.26 27.79
C ALA A 298 10.35 -1.62 27.59
N ASP A 299 10.20 -0.78 26.55
CA ASP A 299 8.92 -0.15 26.21
C ASP A 299 7.85 -1.20 25.88
N LEU A 300 8.17 -2.16 25.01
CA LEU A 300 7.24 -3.22 24.58
C LEU A 300 6.74 -4.08 25.75
N ASN A 301 7.56 -4.23 26.80
CA ASN A 301 7.21 -4.98 28.00
C ASN A 301 6.59 -4.10 29.10
N SER A 302 6.56 -2.79 28.92
CA SER A 302 5.99 -1.86 29.89
C SER A 302 4.47 -2.04 30.06
N ALA A 303 3.94 -1.56 31.17
CA ALA A 303 2.50 -1.56 31.42
C ALA A 303 1.73 -0.75 30.36
N LYS A 304 2.34 0.30 29.80
CA LYS A 304 1.77 1.12 28.72
C LYS A 304 1.44 0.29 27.48
N ARG A 305 2.22 -0.76 27.18
CA ARG A 305 2.06 -1.62 26.00
C ARG A 305 1.31 -2.94 26.28
N ASN A 306 0.71 -3.10 27.45
CA ASN A 306 -0.04 -4.32 27.77
C ASN A 306 -1.16 -4.64 26.79
N TYR A 307 -1.72 -3.64 26.11
CA TYR A 307 -2.77 -3.81 25.10
C TYR A 307 -2.25 -4.48 23.80
N LEU A 308 -0.93 -4.51 23.57
CA LEU A 308 -0.30 -5.23 22.46
C LEU A 308 0.00 -6.70 22.76
N LYS A 309 -0.19 -7.14 24.01
CA LYS A 309 0.01 -8.55 24.35
C LYS A 309 -1.06 -9.39 23.66
N SER A 310 -0.62 -10.31 22.84
CA SER A 310 -1.46 -11.23 22.09
C SER A 310 -1.01 -12.67 22.35
N THR A 311 -1.97 -13.58 22.42
CA THR A 311 -1.73 -15.03 22.41
C THR A 311 -1.71 -15.59 21.00
N TYR A 312 -2.02 -14.78 20.00
CA TYR A 312 -2.00 -15.17 18.60
C TYR A 312 -0.56 -15.32 18.11
N THR A 313 -0.27 -16.46 17.53
CA THR A 313 0.99 -16.74 16.84
C THR A 313 0.68 -16.90 15.36
N PRO A 314 1.19 -16.04 14.48
CA PRO A 314 1.02 -16.21 13.04
C PRO A 314 1.58 -17.56 12.57
N PRO A 315 0.96 -18.20 11.55
CA PRO A 315 1.48 -19.45 11.02
C PRO A 315 2.89 -19.22 10.43
N ALA A 316 3.89 -19.94 10.93
CA ALA A 316 5.27 -19.87 10.45
C ALA A 316 5.47 -20.75 9.19
N THR A 317 4.63 -20.61 8.20
CA THR A 317 4.61 -21.42 6.98
C THR A 317 4.70 -20.56 5.74
N THR A 318 5.46 -21.01 4.76
CA THR A 318 5.53 -20.39 3.44
C THR A 318 4.23 -20.62 2.67
N VAL A 319 3.89 -19.68 1.80
CA VAL A 319 2.77 -19.76 0.88
C VAL A 319 3.32 -19.81 -0.54
N SER A 320 2.88 -20.77 -1.34
CA SER A 320 3.20 -20.78 -2.78
C SER A 320 2.46 -19.67 -3.50
N ASN A 321 3.11 -19.03 -4.44
CA ASN A 321 2.48 -18.08 -5.37
C ASN A 321 2.08 -18.73 -6.70
N ASP A 322 2.14 -20.06 -6.81
CA ASP A 322 1.61 -20.80 -7.96
C ASP A 322 0.08 -20.82 -7.86
N ILE A 323 -0.55 -19.90 -8.55
CA ILE A 323 -2.01 -19.77 -8.54
C ILE A 323 -2.60 -20.59 -9.69
N GLU A 324 -3.40 -21.58 -9.37
CA GLU A 324 -4.24 -22.30 -10.33
C GLU A 324 -5.52 -21.49 -10.59
N TYR A 325 -5.52 -20.71 -11.67
CA TYR A 325 -6.66 -19.89 -12.08
C TYR A 325 -7.76 -20.75 -12.67
N GLN A 326 -9.00 -20.55 -12.22
CA GLN A 326 -10.17 -21.32 -12.64
C GLN A 326 -11.11 -20.50 -13.53
N LEU A 327 -11.51 -19.31 -13.09
CA LEU A 327 -12.46 -18.45 -13.80
C LEU A 327 -12.09 -16.98 -13.65
N PRO A 328 -12.12 -16.19 -14.75
CA PRO A 328 -12.13 -16.64 -16.15
C PRO A 328 -10.80 -17.30 -16.52
N THR A 329 -10.83 -18.29 -17.43
CA THR A 329 -9.61 -18.79 -18.03
C THR A 329 -8.98 -17.73 -18.95
N ASP A 330 -7.69 -17.83 -19.24
CA ASP A 330 -7.01 -16.82 -20.05
C ASP A 330 -7.65 -16.64 -21.42
N GLY A 331 -7.98 -15.40 -21.77
CA GLY A 331 -8.70 -15.05 -23.00
C GLY A 331 -10.20 -15.40 -23.03
N GLN A 332 -10.78 -15.92 -21.95
CA GLN A 332 -12.20 -16.29 -21.92
C GLN A 332 -13.12 -15.08 -22.18
N GLU A 333 -14.16 -15.28 -22.95
CA GLU A 333 -15.20 -14.26 -23.15
C GLU A 333 -16.12 -14.15 -21.93
N VAL A 334 -16.34 -12.92 -21.47
CA VAL A 334 -17.25 -12.59 -20.38
C VAL A 334 -18.17 -11.44 -20.76
N LEU A 335 -19.40 -11.46 -20.24
CA LEU A 335 -20.36 -10.38 -20.49
C LEU A 335 -19.94 -9.12 -19.74
N LYS A 336 -19.75 -8.02 -20.48
CA LYS A 336 -19.39 -6.72 -19.93
C LYS A 336 -20.47 -6.12 -19.01
N THR A 337 -21.72 -6.44 -19.25
CA THR A 337 -22.89 -5.91 -18.53
C THR A 337 -23.23 -6.72 -17.27
N ALA A 338 -22.53 -7.82 -17.02
CA ALA A 338 -22.70 -8.67 -15.85
C ALA A 338 -21.50 -8.55 -14.90
N PRO A 339 -21.67 -8.77 -13.59
CA PRO A 339 -20.56 -8.96 -12.67
C PRO A 339 -19.67 -10.12 -13.12
N ILE A 340 -18.34 -9.97 -12.99
CA ILE A 340 -17.38 -10.99 -13.47
C ILE A 340 -16.80 -11.71 -12.26
N LEU A 341 -17.09 -13.02 -12.16
CA LEU A 341 -16.54 -13.87 -11.12
C LEU A 341 -15.09 -14.23 -11.45
N LEU A 342 -14.17 -13.86 -10.55
CA LEU A 342 -12.80 -14.35 -10.51
C LEU A 342 -12.74 -15.53 -9.53
N GLN A 343 -12.15 -16.65 -9.92
CA GLN A 343 -12.00 -17.83 -9.07
C GLN A 343 -10.67 -18.53 -9.32
N TRP A 344 -10.09 -19.05 -8.27
CA TRP A 344 -8.84 -19.81 -8.29
C TRP A 344 -8.90 -20.97 -7.27
N ALA A 345 -7.99 -21.94 -7.38
CA ALA A 345 -7.90 -23.02 -6.41
C ALA A 345 -7.37 -22.48 -5.06
N PRO A 346 -7.86 -22.98 -3.92
CA PRO A 346 -7.30 -22.63 -2.62
C PRO A 346 -5.80 -22.94 -2.55
N VAL A 347 -5.00 -21.97 -2.13
CA VAL A 347 -3.55 -22.16 -1.95
C VAL A 347 -3.27 -22.64 -0.53
N PRO A 348 -2.54 -23.75 -0.34
CA PRO A 348 -2.19 -24.23 0.99
C PRO A 348 -1.48 -23.15 1.83
N ASN A 349 -1.83 -23.06 3.10
CA ASN A 349 -1.32 -22.10 4.08
C ASN A 349 -1.65 -20.61 3.81
N ALA A 350 -2.37 -20.28 2.73
CA ALA A 350 -2.87 -18.92 2.53
C ALA A 350 -4.04 -18.64 3.48
N THR A 351 -3.99 -17.51 4.18
CA THR A 351 -5.08 -17.02 5.04
C THR A 351 -5.86 -15.90 4.37
N PHE A 352 -5.26 -15.25 3.37
CA PHE A 352 -5.89 -14.23 2.54
C PHE A 352 -5.22 -14.14 1.16
N TYR A 353 -5.85 -13.41 0.26
CA TYR A 353 -5.37 -13.17 -1.09
C TYR A 353 -5.46 -11.68 -1.43
N ILE A 354 -4.47 -11.19 -2.17
CA ILE A 354 -4.56 -9.89 -2.85
C ILE A 354 -5.04 -10.16 -4.26
N VAL A 355 -6.20 -9.60 -4.61
CA VAL A 355 -6.79 -9.65 -5.95
C VAL A 355 -6.59 -8.32 -6.62
N GLU A 356 -5.95 -8.31 -7.77
CA GLU A 356 -5.80 -7.12 -8.60
C GLU A 356 -6.54 -7.32 -9.92
N TYR A 357 -7.33 -6.35 -10.34
CA TYR A 357 -7.95 -6.33 -11.66
C TYR A 357 -7.79 -4.96 -12.31
N SER A 358 -7.55 -4.96 -13.61
CA SER A 358 -7.12 -3.76 -14.33
C SER A 358 -7.69 -3.67 -15.72
N ARG A 359 -7.80 -2.42 -16.20
CA ARG A 359 -8.11 -2.10 -17.60
C ARG A 359 -6.89 -2.15 -18.51
N LYS A 360 -5.67 -2.31 -17.94
CA LYS A 360 -4.40 -2.39 -18.65
C LYS A 360 -3.57 -3.54 -18.14
N LYS A 361 -2.86 -4.21 -19.04
CA LYS A 361 -1.96 -5.33 -18.73
C LYS A 361 -0.85 -4.95 -17.75
N GLY A 362 -0.40 -3.69 -17.77
CA GLY A 362 0.66 -3.19 -16.88
C GLY A 362 0.22 -2.92 -15.45
N PHE A 363 -1.07 -3.01 -15.12
CA PHE A 363 -1.61 -2.70 -13.80
C PHE A 363 -1.25 -1.30 -13.29
N ASP A 364 -1.37 -0.30 -14.19
CA ASP A 364 -1.14 1.10 -13.84
C ASP A 364 -2.07 1.51 -12.68
N SER A 365 -1.56 2.23 -11.69
CA SER A 365 -2.27 2.55 -10.45
C SER A 365 -3.60 3.29 -10.63
N ASN A 366 -3.71 4.11 -11.69
CA ASN A 366 -4.92 4.88 -11.98
C ASN A 366 -6.07 4.07 -12.60
N VAL A 367 -5.81 2.83 -13.01
CA VAL A 367 -6.79 1.94 -13.67
C VAL A 367 -6.80 0.52 -13.10
N THR A 368 -6.20 0.32 -11.94
CA THR A 368 -6.14 -0.95 -11.23
C THR A 368 -6.86 -0.82 -9.90
N VAL A 369 -7.66 -1.82 -9.58
CA VAL A 369 -8.23 -2.00 -8.25
C VAL A 369 -7.51 -3.14 -7.56
N THR A 370 -7.24 -2.97 -6.29
CA THR A 370 -6.58 -3.98 -5.44
C THR A 370 -7.48 -4.26 -4.24
N GLU A 371 -7.84 -5.52 -4.05
CA GLU A 371 -8.70 -5.98 -2.97
C GLU A 371 -8.02 -7.06 -2.16
N VAL A 372 -8.33 -7.12 -0.87
CA VAL A 372 -7.89 -8.20 0.02
C VAL A 372 -9.09 -9.06 0.36
N VAL A 373 -9.00 -10.36 0.09
CA VAL A 373 -10.09 -11.30 0.33
C VAL A 373 -9.60 -12.55 1.09
N LYS A 374 -10.46 -13.14 1.90
CA LYS A 374 -10.19 -14.39 2.65
C LYS A 374 -10.72 -15.63 1.96
N THR A 375 -11.38 -15.45 0.82
CA THR A 375 -11.93 -16.53 0.00
C THR A 375 -11.13 -16.67 -1.29
N ASN A 376 -11.20 -17.80 -1.93
CA ASN A 376 -10.58 -18.09 -3.22
C ASN A 376 -11.43 -17.61 -4.42
N GLN A 377 -12.20 -16.55 -4.23
CA GLN A 377 -13.01 -15.92 -5.27
C GLN A 377 -13.27 -14.43 -4.97
N TYR A 378 -13.50 -13.67 -6.04
CA TYR A 378 -13.91 -12.27 -5.99
C TYR A 378 -14.82 -11.94 -7.18
N THR A 379 -15.73 -10.99 -7.02
CA THR A 379 -16.63 -10.58 -8.10
C THR A 379 -16.39 -9.12 -8.48
N ILE A 380 -15.90 -8.89 -9.70
CA ILE A 380 -15.71 -7.54 -10.24
C ILE A 380 -17.09 -6.96 -10.57
N PRO A 381 -17.43 -5.73 -10.10
CA PRO A 381 -18.68 -5.07 -10.47
C PRO A 381 -18.75 -4.80 -11.98
N ALA A 382 -19.90 -5.01 -12.61
CA ALA A 382 -20.11 -4.74 -14.04
C ALA A 382 -19.78 -3.29 -14.44
N SER A 383 -19.95 -2.34 -13.51
CA SER A 383 -19.68 -0.92 -13.75
C SER A 383 -18.19 -0.56 -13.86
N TYR A 384 -17.28 -1.47 -13.50
CA TYR A 384 -15.84 -1.18 -13.51
C TYR A 384 -15.29 -0.99 -14.93
N PHE A 385 -15.75 -1.76 -15.91
CA PHE A 385 -15.24 -1.70 -17.28
C PHE A 385 -16.07 -0.74 -18.15
N PRO A 386 -15.49 0.36 -18.67
CA PRO A 386 -16.22 1.33 -19.49
C PRO A 386 -16.58 0.74 -20.85
N SER A 387 -17.57 1.37 -21.52
CA SER A 387 -17.92 1.06 -22.92
C SER A 387 -16.68 1.22 -23.81
N GLY A 388 -16.47 0.34 -24.79
CA GLY A 388 -15.33 0.40 -25.72
C GLY A 388 -14.09 -0.39 -25.27
N LEU A 389 -13.95 -0.79 -24.00
CA LEU A 389 -12.87 -1.67 -23.59
C LEU A 389 -13.13 -3.11 -24.05
N ALA A 390 -12.13 -3.74 -24.69
CA ALA A 390 -12.24 -5.10 -25.23
C ALA A 390 -11.67 -6.18 -24.29
N THR A 391 -10.69 -5.83 -23.45
CA THR A 391 -9.98 -6.81 -22.61
C THR A 391 -9.80 -6.29 -21.21
N GLY A 392 -10.05 -7.14 -20.22
CA GLY A 392 -9.71 -6.93 -18.82
C GLY A 392 -8.59 -7.86 -18.39
N TYR A 393 -7.88 -7.49 -17.32
CA TYR A 393 -6.75 -8.25 -16.76
C TYR A 393 -6.94 -8.44 -15.26
N TRP A 394 -6.45 -9.55 -14.75
CA TRP A 394 -6.49 -9.82 -13.33
C TRP A 394 -5.34 -10.74 -12.89
N ARG A 395 -5.02 -10.70 -11.63
CA ARG A 395 -4.05 -11.58 -11.00
C ARG A 395 -4.31 -11.71 -9.51
N VAL A 396 -3.80 -12.77 -8.90
CA VAL A 396 -3.96 -13.06 -7.48
C VAL A 396 -2.58 -13.31 -6.88
N THR A 397 -2.38 -12.84 -5.65
CA THR A 397 -1.23 -13.17 -4.81
C THR A 397 -1.75 -13.83 -3.55
N ALA A 398 -1.31 -15.05 -3.25
CA ALA A 398 -1.66 -15.75 -2.03
C ALA A 398 -0.72 -15.32 -0.89
N MET A 399 -1.27 -15.06 0.29
CA MET A 399 -0.51 -14.56 1.44
C MET A 399 -1.00 -15.15 2.76
N ASN A 400 -0.16 -15.08 3.75
CA ASN A 400 -0.52 -15.20 5.16
C ASN A 400 0.27 -14.18 5.98
N GLU A 401 0.04 -14.11 7.27
CA GLU A 401 0.66 -13.13 8.16
C GLU A 401 2.17 -13.30 8.30
N TYR A 402 2.71 -14.49 7.99
CA TYR A 402 4.16 -14.76 7.97
C TYR A 402 4.78 -14.42 6.61
N ALA A 403 4.10 -14.74 5.51
CA ALA A 403 4.63 -14.61 4.15
C ALA A 403 4.21 -13.30 3.46
N ILE A 404 4.12 -12.20 4.19
CA ILE A 404 3.71 -10.88 3.66
C ILE A 404 4.76 -10.22 2.76
N CYS A 405 6.03 -10.62 2.88
CA CYS A 405 7.12 -10.11 2.03
C CYS A 405 7.10 -10.73 0.63
N ASN A 406 6.36 -11.81 0.43
CA ASN A 406 6.33 -12.56 -0.81
C ASN A 406 5.36 -11.92 -1.83
N VAL A 407 5.48 -10.61 -2.06
CA VAL A 407 4.65 -9.85 -3.00
C VAL A 407 5.12 -10.09 -4.45
N GLN A 408 5.35 -11.35 -4.85
CA GLN A 408 5.63 -11.65 -6.25
C GLN A 408 4.38 -11.37 -7.08
N THR A 409 4.57 -10.65 -8.17
CA THR A 409 3.50 -10.41 -9.12
C THR A 409 3.38 -11.61 -10.05
N ASN A 410 2.34 -12.40 -9.89
CA ASN A 410 2.03 -13.45 -10.86
C ASN A 410 1.74 -12.87 -12.25
N PRO A 411 2.04 -13.61 -13.33
CA PRO A 411 1.61 -13.22 -14.66
C PRO A 411 0.11 -12.95 -14.68
N PRO A 412 -0.33 -11.88 -15.34
CA PRO A 412 -1.75 -11.57 -15.38
C PRO A 412 -2.50 -12.52 -16.30
N MET A 413 -3.67 -12.94 -15.87
CA MET A 413 -4.70 -13.53 -16.72
C MET A 413 -5.45 -12.43 -17.45
N SER A 414 -5.99 -12.75 -18.61
CA SER A 414 -6.84 -11.86 -19.40
C SER A 414 -8.24 -12.45 -19.59
N PHE A 415 -9.20 -11.60 -19.91
CA PHE A 415 -10.53 -12.00 -20.39
C PHE A 415 -11.05 -10.99 -21.40
N ASN A 416 -11.82 -11.47 -22.38
CA ASN A 416 -12.39 -10.65 -23.43
C ASN A 416 -13.80 -10.18 -23.04
N LEU A 417 -13.99 -8.85 -23.07
CA LEU A 417 -15.25 -8.22 -22.73
C LEU A 417 -16.17 -8.17 -23.94
N VAL A 418 -17.24 -8.95 -23.91
CA VAL A 418 -18.23 -8.97 -24.99
C VAL A 418 -19.49 -8.20 -24.57
N ASN A 419 -20.02 -7.37 -25.46
CA ASN A 419 -21.29 -6.70 -25.25
C ASN A 419 -22.41 -7.65 -25.66
N VAL A 420 -23.41 -7.78 -24.79
CA VAL A 420 -24.73 -8.18 -25.29
C VAL A 420 -25.29 -6.94 -25.98
N VAL A 421 -25.26 -6.91 -27.28
CA VAL A 421 -25.88 -5.82 -28.04
C VAL A 421 -27.39 -5.93 -27.82
N SER A 422 -27.95 -4.99 -27.09
CA SER A 422 -29.38 -4.96 -26.78
C SER A 422 -30.22 -4.81 -28.03
N ASN A 423 -31.20 -5.70 -28.22
CA ASN A 423 -32.44 -5.47 -28.98
C ASN A 423 -32.37 -5.07 -30.46
N LYS A 424 -31.34 -5.45 -31.20
CA LYS A 424 -31.52 -5.54 -32.64
C LYS A 424 -32.08 -6.95 -32.94
N VAL A 425 -33.32 -6.98 -33.36
CA VAL A 425 -33.98 -8.19 -33.87
C VAL A 425 -33.09 -8.80 -34.97
N LEU A 426 -32.81 -10.08 -34.86
CA LEU A 426 -32.12 -10.83 -35.92
C LEU A 426 -32.99 -10.81 -37.17
N THR A 427 -32.77 -9.91 -38.10
CA THR A 427 -33.59 -9.71 -39.31
C THR A 427 -33.58 -10.94 -40.23
N GLU A 428 -32.53 -11.76 -40.10
CA GLU A 428 -32.35 -13.01 -40.83
C GLU A 428 -33.16 -14.17 -40.23
N VAL A 429 -33.65 -14.03 -38.98
CA VAL A 429 -34.35 -15.05 -38.22
C VAL A 429 -35.83 -14.71 -38.13
N LYS A 430 -36.69 -15.61 -38.53
CA LYS A 430 -38.13 -15.48 -38.37
C LYS A 430 -38.58 -15.86 -36.97
N SER A 431 -38.04 -16.95 -36.46
CA SER A 431 -38.26 -17.41 -35.09
C SER A 431 -37.22 -18.43 -34.67
N TRP A 432 -36.96 -18.52 -33.35
CA TRP A 432 -36.12 -19.58 -32.80
C TRP A 432 -36.50 -19.91 -31.36
N GLN A 433 -36.22 -21.15 -30.95
CA GLN A 433 -36.46 -21.65 -29.61
C GLN A 433 -35.50 -22.76 -29.21
N ILE A 434 -35.33 -22.93 -27.90
CA ILE A 434 -34.64 -24.09 -27.30
C ILE A 434 -35.68 -25.07 -26.82
N ASN A 435 -35.54 -26.35 -27.20
CA ASN A 435 -36.49 -27.38 -26.80
C ASN A 435 -35.77 -28.71 -26.44
N PRO A 436 -35.95 -29.22 -25.22
CA PRO A 436 -36.57 -28.55 -24.08
C PRO A 436 -35.67 -27.43 -23.53
N ASN A 437 -36.25 -26.44 -22.86
CA ASN A 437 -35.51 -25.36 -22.21
C ASN A 437 -35.19 -25.64 -20.71
N VAL A 438 -35.62 -26.79 -20.21
CA VAL A 438 -35.26 -27.40 -18.93
C VAL A 438 -34.72 -28.79 -19.23
N VAL A 439 -33.46 -29.05 -18.91
CA VAL A 439 -32.73 -30.25 -19.34
C VAL A 439 -31.91 -30.79 -18.19
N ALA A 440 -31.87 -32.09 -17.98
CA ALA A 440 -30.94 -32.70 -17.05
C ALA A 440 -29.48 -32.60 -17.58
N SER A 441 -28.54 -32.49 -16.67
CA SER A 441 -27.11 -32.44 -17.03
C SER A 441 -26.73 -33.67 -17.86
N GLY A 442 -25.95 -33.46 -18.92
CA GLY A 442 -25.55 -34.53 -19.84
C GLY A 442 -26.54 -34.86 -20.95
N HIS A 443 -27.78 -34.36 -20.92
CA HIS A 443 -28.78 -34.62 -21.93
C HIS A 443 -28.68 -33.62 -23.09
N LEU A 444 -29.33 -33.99 -24.21
CA LEU A 444 -29.40 -33.21 -25.43
C LEU A 444 -30.58 -32.24 -25.40
N TYR A 445 -30.39 -31.07 -25.97
CA TYR A 445 -31.48 -30.16 -26.30
C TYR A 445 -31.27 -29.61 -27.72
N GLN A 446 -32.35 -29.10 -28.31
CA GLN A 446 -32.32 -28.65 -29.71
C GLN A 446 -32.55 -27.15 -29.79
N LEU A 447 -31.72 -26.52 -30.60
CA LEU A 447 -32.00 -25.20 -31.16
C LEU A 447 -32.82 -25.39 -32.43
N ASN A 448 -34.09 -25.02 -32.37
CA ASN A 448 -34.96 -24.99 -33.54
C ASN A 448 -35.03 -23.54 -34.05
N ILE A 449 -34.70 -23.32 -35.34
CA ILE A 449 -34.64 -22.00 -35.94
C ILE A 449 -35.29 -21.98 -37.31
N ASP A 450 -36.09 -20.97 -37.62
CA ASP A 450 -36.68 -20.69 -38.93
C ASP A 450 -36.04 -19.42 -39.51
N MET A 451 -35.29 -19.52 -40.60
CA MET A 451 -34.51 -18.48 -41.21
C MET A 451 -35.23 -17.82 -42.35
N ASN A 452 -35.20 -16.49 -42.45
CA ASN A 452 -35.69 -15.71 -43.58
C ASN A 452 -34.68 -15.70 -44.77
N LYS A 453 -33.41 -15.80 -44.46
CA LYS A 453 -32.31 -15.80 -45.46
C LYS A 453 -31.09 -16.50 -44.88
N LYS A 454 -30.14 -16.84 -45.76
CA LYS A 454 -28.84 -17.43 -45.35
C LYS A 454 -28.10 -16.47 -44.44
N SER A 455 -27.56 -17.00 -43.32
CA SER A 455 -26.71 -16.21 -42.40
C SER A 455 -25.78 -17.14 -41.61
N ASP A 456 -24.58 -16.63 -41.33
CA ASP A 456 -23.69 -17.17 -40.33
C ASP A 456 -24.11 -16.62 -38.96
N MET A 457 -24.23 -17.52 -37.98
CA MET A 457 -24.66 -17.23 -36.63
C MET A 457 -23.61 -17.69 -35.62
N GLU A 458 -23.49 -17.01 -34.49
CA GLU A 458 -22.77 -17.49 -33.32
C GLU A 458 -23.76 -17.79 -32.20
N LEU A 459 -23.62 -18.99 -31.65
CA LEU A 459 -24.35 -19.44 -30.46
C LEU A 459 -23.44 -19.39 -29.26
N ASN A 460 -23.84 -18.66 -28.21
CA ASN A 460 -23.14 -18.62 -26.93
C ASN A 460 -24.09 -19.07 -25.82
N ILE A 461 -23.60 -19.93 -24.92
CA ILE A 461 -24.34 -20.33 -23.70
C ILE A 461 -23.58 -19.70 -22.52
N ILE A 462 -24.29 -18.86 -21.78
CA ILE A 462 -23.70 -17.99 -20.76
C ILE A 462 -24.29 -18.36 -19.42
N ASN A 463 -23.48 -18.63 -18.41
CA ASN A 463 -23.94 -18.96 -17.06
C ASN A 463 -24.38 -17.72 -16.27
N SER A 464 -24.90 -17.92 -15.07
CA SER A 464 -25.34 -16.84 -14.17
C SER A 464 -24.21 -15.88 -13.72
N ALA A 465 -22.95 -16.30 -13.83
CA ALA A 465 -21.77 -15.47 -13.57
C ALA A 465 -21.31 -14.64 -14.79
N GLY A 466 -22.06 -14.70 -15.91
CA GLY A 466 -21.71 -13.98 -17.14
C GLY A 466 -20.62 -14.66 -18.00
N LEU A 467 -20.21 -15.87 -17.67
CA LEU A 467 -19.17 -16.59 -18.38
C LEU A 467 -19.76 -17.39 -19.54
N VAL A 468 -19.11 -17.34 -20.70
CA VAL A 468 -19.45 -18.16 -21.86
C VAL A 468 -18.99 -19.59 -21.62
N SER A 469 -19.94 -20.48 -21.34
CA SER A 469 -19.71 -21.90 -21.05
C SER A 469 -19.67 -22.76 -22.33
N HIS A 470 -20.23 -22.26 -23.42
CA HIS A 470 -20.19 -22.92 -24.74
C HIS A 470 -20.26 -21.87 -25.84
N HIS A 471 -19.46 -22.05 -26.89
CA HIS A 471 -19.46 -21.23 -28.09
C HIS A 471 -19.48 -22.14 -29.32
N GLN A 472 -20.32 -21.81 -30.31
CA GLN A 472 -20.42 -22.55 -31.55
C GLN A 472 -20.79 -21.61 -32.71
N LYS A 473 -20.06 -21.73 -33.84
CA LYS A 473 -20.45 -21.10 -35.10
C LYS A 473 -21.39 -22.01 -35.88
N LEU A 474 -22.46 -21.43 -36.36
CA LEU A 474 -23.52 -22.11 -37.11
C LEU A 474 -23.75 -21.40 -38.44
N ASN A 475 -23.94 -22.16 -39.48
CA ASN A 475 -24.28 -21.63 -40.80
C ASN A 475 -25.66 -22.15 -41.21
N PHE A 476 -26.59 -21.24 -41.46
CA PHE A 476 -27.96 -21.57 -41.84
C PHE A 476 -28.30 -21.06 -43.21
N THR A 477 -29.00 -21.88 -43.98
CA THR A 477 -29.69 -21.48 -45.22
C THR A 477 -31.11 -20.97 -44.90
N ASN A 478 -31.82 -20.45 -45.90
CA ASN A 478 -33.25 -20.10 -45.71
C ASN A 478 -34.06 -21.34 -45.34
N GLY A 479 -35.04 -21.16 -44.43
CA GLY A 479 -35.97 -22.23 -43.98
C GLY A 479 -35.72 -22.73 -42.57
N LYS A 480 -36.33 -23.86 -42.21
CA LYS A 480 -36.29 -24.43 -40.87
C LYS A 480 -35.09 -25.35 -40.66
N HIS A 481 -34.41 -25.17 -39.53
CA HIS A 481 -33.29 -25.99 -39.10
C HIS A 481 -33.46 -26.43 -37.65
N SER A 482 -32.85 -27.57 -37.32
CA SER A 482 -32.73 -28.05 -35.94
C SER A 482 -31.29 -28.47 -35.70
N VAL A 483 -30.67 -27.88 -34.65
CA VAL A 483 -29.31 -28.16 -34.25
C VAL A 483 -29.30 -28.75 -32.86
N GLU A 484 -28.68 -29.93 -32.74
CA GLU A 484 -28.54 -30.62 -31.46
C GLU A 484 -27.36 -30.04 -30.69
N ILE A 485 -27.57 -29.69 -29.42
CA ILE A 485 -26.57 -29.14 -28.52
C ILE A 485 -26.48 -30.06 -27.29
N LYS A 486 -25.24 -30.42 -26.92
CA LYS A 486 -24.94 -31.26 -25.74
C LYS A 486 -24.76 -30.44 -24.49
N SER A 487 -25.45 -30.74 -23.42
CA SER A 487 -25.27 -30.13 -22.10
C SER A 487 -24.15 -30.77 -21.27
N ALA A 488 -23.41 -31.73 -21.83
CA ALA A 488 -22.45 -32.58 -21.11
C ALA A 488 -21.35 -31.83 -20.31
N LYS A 489 -21.14 -30.57 -20.61
CA LYS A 489 -20.15 -29.69 -19.90
C LYS A 489 -20.83 -28.62 -19.04
N LEU A 490 -22.16 -28.60 -18.98
CA LEU A 490 -22.91 -27.61 -18.22
C LEU A 490 -23.31 -28.20 -16.87
N VAL A 491 -22.91 -27.53 -15.80
CA VAL A 491 -23.32 -27.88 -14.43
C VAL A 491 -24.75 -27.43 -14.17
N PRO A 492 -25.49 -28.01 -13.21
CA PRO A 492 -26.83 -27.55 -12.85
C PRO A 492 -26.85 -26.04 -12.58
N GLY A 493 -27.85 -25.37 -13.18
CA GLY A 493 -27.95 -23.91 -13.07
C GLY A 493 -28.80 -23.26 -14.17
N THR A 494 -28.94 -21.95 -14.10
CA THR A 494 -29.61 -21.13 -15.12
C THR A 494 -28.62 -20.57 -16.10
N TYR A 495 -28.88 -20.68 -17.38
CA TYR A 495 -28.07 -20.21 -18.49
C TYR A 495 -28.88 -19.29 -19.41
N LEU A 496 -28.17 -18.39 -20.09
CA LEU A 496 -28.66 -17.57 -21.17
C LEU A 496 -28.08 -18.13 -22.48
N VAL A 497 -28.92 -18.63 -23.38
CA VAL A 497 -28.52 -19.01 -24.75
C VAL A 497 -28.68 -17.79 -25.62
N VAL A 498 -27.59 -17.34 -26.21
CA VAL A 498 -27.50 -16.14 -27.04
C VAL A 498 -27.21 -16.56 -28.48
N LEU A 499 -28.03 -16.12 -29.40
CA LEU A 499 -27.83 -16.26 -30.83
C LEU A 499 -27.53 -14.88 -31.43
N LYS A 500 -26.43 -14.72 -32.13
CA LYS A 500 -25.99 -13.43 -32.68
C LYS A 500 -25.41 -13.55 -34.09
N ASN A 501 -25.50 -12.46 -34.85
CA ASN A 501 -24.78 -12.22 -36.11
C ASN A 501 -24.46 -10.70 -36.24
N ASP A 502 -23.99 -10.26 -37.41
CA ASP A 502 -23.66 -8.86 -37.66
C ASP A 502 -24.89 -7.91 -37.58
N SER A 503 -26.12 -8.43 -37.79
CA SER A 503 -27.35 -7.63 -37.78
C SER A 503 -27.93 -7.44 -36.40
N GLY A 504 -27.74 -8.40 -35.47
CA GLY A 504 -28.36 -8.35 -34.16
C GLY A 504 -28.10 -9.57 -33.29
N MET A 505 -28.86 -9.63 -32.19
CA MET A 505 -28.71 -10.70 -31.21
C MET A 505 -30.05 -10.89 -30.47
N GLU A 506 -30.36 -12.14 -30.15
CA GLU A 506 -31.48 -12.51 -29.28
C GLU A 506 -31.06 -13.57 -28.28
N SER A 507 -31.77 -13.67 -27.17
CA SER A 507 -31.47 -14.64 -26.12
C SER A 507 -32.69 -15.41 -25.64
N ARG A 508 -32.46 -16.62 -25.13
CA ARG A 508 -33.45 -17.50 -24.51
C ARG A 508 -32.87 -18.12 -23.23
N LYS A 509 -33.74 -18.39 -22.26
CA LYS A 509 -33.36 -19.01 -20.99
C LYS A 509 -33.28 -20.53 -21.16
N LEU A 510 -32.20 -21.13 -20.60
CA LEU A 510 -31.99 -22.57 -20.48
C LEU A 510 -31.74 -22.89 -19.00
N ILE A 511 -32.36 -23.95 -18.50
CA ILE A 511 -32.16 -24.47 -17.14
C ILE A 511 -31.57 -25.87 -17.24
N ILE A 512 -30.42 -26.08 -16.60
CA ILE A 512 -29.81 -27.39 -16.42
C ILE A 512 -30.11 -27.86 -15.00
N GLN A 513 -30.65 -29.08 -14.87
CA GLN A 513 -30.98 -29.73 -13.59
C GLN A 513 -29.96 -30.82 -13.23
#